data_823f9134ade68ad6c00286d2fc2b37aa
#
_entry.id   823f9134ade68ad6c00286d2fc2b37aa
#
_cell.length_a   1.000
_cell.length_b   1.000
_cell.length_c   1.000
_cell.angle_alpha   90.00
_cell.angle_beta   90.00
_cell.angle_gamma   90.00
#
_symmetry.space_group_name_H-M   'P 1'
#
loop_
_entity.id
_entity.type
_entity.pdbx_description
1 polymer ?
#
loop_
_entity_poly.entity_id
_entity_poly.type
_entity_poly.pdbx_seq_one_letter_code
_entity_poly.pdbx_strand_id
1 'polypeptide(L)'
;IYRLFPNYLLDEYFSFRILRDSDLEVEEEAEDLVREFEIALKRRKRGEVIRMKVTKSNAEPLLKLISKEIGFDRAQVIQVNEMIGLSDLEELIISAKRSLKWRTFVPRSPERIEDFNGDIFSAIKQKDLLLQHPYETFDTVVNFLEQAARDPTVIAIKQTLYRTTPDSPIVRALCAAAENGKTVTA
;
A
#
# COMPACT_ATOMS: atom_id res chain seq x y z
N ILE A 1 26.56 -16.43 -5.13
CA ILE A 1 26.75 -16.94 -6.50
C ILE A 1 27.46 -18.28 -6.45
N TYR A 2 28.64 -18.43 -5.80
CA TYR A 2 29.40 -19.68 -5.71
C TYR A 2 28.59 -20.89 -5.17
N ARG A 3 27.60 -20.66 -4.30
CA ARG A 3 26.68 -21.73 -3.84
C ARG A 3 25.72 -22.21 -4.91
N LEU A 4 25.38 -21.35 -5.87
CA LEU A 4 24.47 -21.68 -6.97
C LEU A 4 25.22 -22.29 -8.17
N PHE A 5 26.48 -21.91 -8.35
CA PHE A 5 27.34 -22.33 -9.46
C PHE A 5 28.72 -22.77 -8.96
N PRO A 6 28.81 -23.93 -8.25
CA PRO A 6 30.03 -24.31 -7.53
C PRO A 6 31.24 -24.62 -8.41
N ASN A 7 31.02 -24.92 -9.70
CA ASN A 7 32.08 -25.30 -10.62
C ASN A 7 32.37 -24.25 -11.71
N TYR A 8 31.87 -23.02 -11.51
CA TYR A 8 32.06 -21.94 -12.47
C TYR A 8 32.91 -20.84 -11.87
N LEU A 9 33.76 -20.24 -12.70
CA LEU A 9 34.45 -19.01 -12.37
C LEU A 9 33.49 -17.83 -12.60
N LEU A 10 33.41 -16.95 -11.64
CA LEU A 10 32.65 -15.72 -11.78
C LEU A 10 33.53 -14.70 -12.50
N ASP A 11 33.19 -14.38 -13.74
CA ASP A 11 33.88 -13.42 -14.57
C ASP A 11 33.38 -12.00 -14.28
N GLU A 12 32.13 -11.74 -14.61
CA GLU A 12 31.51 -10.43 -14.40
C GLU A 12 30.15 -10.55 -13.73
N TYR A 13 29.78 -9.52 -12.96
CA TYR A 13 28.44 -9.40 -12.38
C TYR A 13 28.09 -7.94 -12.12
N PHE A 14 26.82 -7.66 -12.09
CA PHE A 14 26.25 -6.42 -11.56
C PHE A 14 24.85 -6.67 -11.01
N SER A 15 24.39 -5.75 -10.18
CA SER A 15 23.03 -5.73 -9.74
C SER A 15 22.22 -4.73 -10.57
N PHE A 16 20.99 -5.06 -10.87
CA PHE A 16 20.10 -4.14 -11.58
C PHE A 16 18.70 -4.14 -10.98
N ARG A 17 18.01 -3.04 -11.20
CA ARG A 17 16.59 -2.88 -10.84
C ARG A 17 15.86 -2.24 -12.01
N ILE A 18 14.73 -2.82 -12.37
CA ILE A 18 13.87 -2.29 -13.42
C ILE A 18 12.64 -1.63 -12.80
N LEU A 19 12.21 -0.53 -13.40
CA LEU A 19 10.91 0.09 -13.17
C LEU A 19 10.07 -0.16 -14.42
N ARG A 20 8.91 -0.73 -14.22
CA ARG A 20 7.94 -0.96 -15.29
C ARG A 20 6.82 0.05 -15.23
N ASP A 21 6.24 0.33 -16.37
CA ASP A 21 5.00 1.07 -16.43
C ASP A 21 3.93 0.35 -15.62
N SER A 22 3.22 1.14 -14.82
CA SER A 22 2.16 0.65 -13.95
C SER A 22 0.81 1.25 -14.27
N ASP A 23 0.71 2.05 -15.33
CA ASP A 23 -0.56 2.58 -15.75
C ASP A 23 -1.48 1.44 -16.19
N LEU A 24 -2.65 1.45 -15.61
CA LEU A 24 -3.70 0.49 -15.88
C LEU A 24 -4.84 1.27 -16.57
N GLU A 25 -5.00 1.01 -17.85
CA GLU A 25 -6.24 1.37 -18.53
C GLU A 25 -7.27 0.28 -18.19
N VAL A 26 -8.28 0.67 -17.45
CA VAL A 26 -9.45 -0.16 -17.13
C VAL A 26 -10.62 0.45 -17.86
N GLU A 27 -11.29 -0.33 -18.70
CA GLU A 27 -12.51 0.11 -19.35
C GLU A 27 -13.62 0.23 -18.29
N GLU A 28 -14.08 1.46 -18.05
CA GLU A 28 -15.10 1.77 -17.04
C GLU A 28 -16.46 1.12 -17.36
N GLU A 29 -16.68 0.74 -18.63
CA GLU A 29 -17.91 0.13 -19.12
C GLU A 29 -17.90 -1.42 -19.07
N ALA A 30 -16.85 -2.03 -18.48
CA ALA A 30 -16.75 -3.48 -18.41
C ALA A 30 -17.87 -4.08 -17.54
N GLU A 31 -18.53 -5.13 -18.05
CA GLU A 31 -19.59 -5.85 -17.33
C GLU A 31 -19.09 -6.49 -16.03
N ASP A 32 -17.79 -6.84 -15.94
CA ASP A 32 -17.14 -7.42 -14.76
C ASP A 32 -15.85 -6.64 -14.43
N LEU A 33 -16.00 -5.55 -13.71
CA LEU A 33 -14.89 -4.70 -13.27
C LEU A 33 -13.84 -5.46 -12.43
N VAL A 34 -14.27 -6.42 -11.61
CA VAL A 34 -13.37 -7.22 -10.76
C VAL A 34 -12.41 -8.03 -11.63
N ARG A 35 -12.96 -8.70 -12.64
CA ARG A 35 -12.19 -9.50 -13.58
C ARG A 35 -11.23 -8.64 -14.42
N GLU A 36 -11.69 -7.47 -14.88
CA GLU A 36 -10.84 -6.52 -15.61
C GLU A 36 -9.71 -6.00 -14.74
N PHE A 37 -9.97 -5.66 -13.48
CA PHE A 37 -8.91 -5.29 -12.54
C PHE A 37 -7.91 -6.41 -12.30
N GLU A 38 -8.35 -7.66 -12.15
CA GLU A 38 -7.44 -8.79 -12.00
C GLU A 38 -6.55 -8.99 -13.23
N ILE A 39 -7.11 -8.84 -14.43
CA ILE A 39 -6.38 -8.92 -15.69
C ILE A 39 -5.37 -7.76 -15.80
N ALA A 40 -5.79 -6.54 -15.50
CA ALA A 40 -4.96 -5.36 -15.50
C ALA A 40 -3.79 -5.48 -14.50
N LEU A 41 -4.03 -5.99 -13.28
CA LEU A 41 -2.99 -6.27 -12.30
C LEU A 41 -1.98 -7.33 -12.78
N LYS A 42 -2.43 -8.34 -13.53
CA LYS A 42 -1.54 -9.33 -14.16
C LYS A 42 -0.72 -8.71 -15.30
N ARG A 43 -1.33 -7.82 -16.11
CA ARG A 43 -0.64 -7.06 -17.17
C ARG A 43 0.41 -6.12 -16.61
N ARG A 44 0.18 -5.48 -15.46
CA ARG A 44 1.14 -4.62 -14.75
C ARG A 44 2.50 -5.29 -14.53
N LYS A 45 2.52 -6.57 -14.19
CA LYS A 45 3.78 -7.33 -14.03
C LYS A 45 4.56 -7.51 -15.32
N ARG A 46 3.92 -7.31 -16.48
CA ARG A 46 4.48 -7.40 -17.84
C ARG A 46 4.57 -6.06 -18.54
N GLY A 47 4.28 -4.95 -17.82
CA GLY A 47 4.36 -3.59 -18.35
C GLY A 47 5.74 -3.28 -18.94
N GLU A 48 5.78 -2.34 -19.87
CA GLU A 48 7.00 -1.88 -20.52
C GLU A 48 8.03 -1.41 -19.48
N VAL A 49 9.29 -1.69 -19.71
CA VAL A 49 10.36 -1.20 -18.83
C VAL A 49 10.65 0.24 -19.18
N ILE A 50 10.36 1.16 -18.27
CA ILE A 50 10.57 2.60 -18.45
C ILE A 50 11.90 3.09 -17.89
N ARG A 51 12.54 2.30 -17.01
CA ARG A 51 13.83 2.66 -16.43
C ARG A 51 14.57 1.44 -15.91
N MET A 52 15.88 1.43 -16.13
CA MET A 52 16.78 0.46 -15.52
C MET A 52 17.85 1.19 -14.71
N LYS A 53 18.03 0.81 -13.45
CA LYS A 53 19.17 1.21 -12.64
C LYS A 53 20.14 0.04 -12.54
N VAL A 54 21.42 0.30 -12.72
CA VAL A 54 22.49 -0.71 -12.59
C VAL A 54 23.58 -0.22 -11.69
N THR A 55 24.20 -1.12 -10.94
CA THR A 55 25.44 -0.80 -10.24
C THR A 55 26.54 -0.55 -11.28
N LYS A 56 27.41 0.42 -11.02
CA LYS A 56 28.54 0.71 -11.90
C LYS A 56 29.35 -0.57 -12.11
N SER A 57 29.49 -0.96 -13.35
CA SER A 57 30.22 -2.17 -13.77
C SER A 57 30.79 -1.93 -15.16
N ASN A 58 31.88 -2.59 -15.46
CA ASN A 58 32.46 -2.61 -16.80
C ASN A 58 31.85 -3.74 -17.68
N ALA A 59 30.85 -4.45 -17.17
CA ALA A 59 30.20 -5.58 -17.82
C ALA A 59 29.24 -5.13 -18.96
N GLU A 60 29.76 -4.38 -19.92
CA GLU A 60 29.02 -3.91 -21.10
C GLU A 60 28.38 -5.03 -21.91
N PRO A 61 29.05 -6.19 -22.14
CA PRO A 61 28.43 -7.30 -22.88
C PRO A 61 27.19 -7.87 -22.16
N LEU A 62 27.29 -7.99 -20.83
CA LEU A 62 26.19 -8.51 -20.01
C LEU A 62 25.02 -7.53 -19.94
N LEU A 63 25.31 -6.23 -19.84
CA LEU A 63 24.27 -5.19 -19.89
C LEU A 63 23.54 -5.20 -21.24
N LYS A 64 24.29 -5.35 -22.34
CA LYS A 64 23.71 -5.44 -23.69
C LYS A 64 22.81 -6.66 -23.84
N LEU A 65 23.23 -7.81 -23.31
CA LEU A 65 22.44 -9.03 -23.31
C LEU A 65 21.13 -8.83 -22.57
N ILE A 66 21.18 -8.32 -21.33
CA ILE A 66 19.99 -8.11 -20.49
C ILE A 66 19.04 -7.09 -21.13
N SER A 67 19.58 -5.97 -21.66
CA SER A 67 18.75 -4.96 -22.32
C SER A 67 18.01 -5.53 -23.53
N LYS A 68 18.65 -6.39 -24.30
CA LYS A 68 18.04 -7.09 -25.44
C LYS A 68 16.95 -8.05 -25.00
N GLU A 69 17.20 -8.87 -23.98
CA GLU A 69 16.23 -9.85 -23.47
C GLU A 69 14.99 -9.21 -22.86
N ILE A 70 15.17 -8.03 -22.23
CA ILE A 70 14.08 -7.28 -21.63
C ILE A 70 13.35 -6.38 -22.64
N GLY A 71 13.96 -6.16 -23.84
CA GLY A 71 13.43 -5.24 -24.84
C GLY A 71 13.54 -3.77 -24.45
N PHE A 72 14.64 -3.36 -23.80
CA PHE A 72 14.79 -2.05 -23.19
C PHE A 72 15.87 -1.19 -23.87
N ASP A 73 15.57 0.10 -24.09
CA ASP A 73 16.53 1.04 -24.68
C ASP A 73 17.64 1.39 -23.67
N ARG A 74 18.88 1.20 -24.07
CA ARG A 74 20.07 1.51 -23.27
C ARG A 74 20.19 2.99 -22.88
N ALA A 75 19.59 3.89 -23.65
CA ALA A 75 19.60 5.33 -23.34
C ALA A 75 18.93 5.65 -22.00
N GLN A 76 18.07 4.78 -21.51
CA GLN A 76 17.34 4.94 -20.24
C GLN A 76 18.00 4.20 -19.07
N VAL A 77 19.21 3.66 -19.24
CA VAL A 77 19.98 3.01 -18.18
C VAL A 77 20.66 4.06 -17.31
N ILE A 78 20.42 4.01 -16.01
CA ILE A 78 21.05 4.86 -15.01
C ILE A 78 22.10 4.04 -14.25
N GLN A 79 23.36 4.41 -14.38
CA GLN A 79 24.42 3.82 -13.59
C GLN A 79 24.51 4.52 -12.23
N VAL A 80 24.54 3.74 -11.14
CA VAL A 80 24.74 4.21 -9.79
C VAL A 80 25.98 3.58 -9.19
N ASN A 81 26.76 4.38 -8.47
CA ASN A 81 28.01 3.90 -7.86
C ASN A 81 27.78 3.10 -6.58
N GLU A 82 26.57 3.16 -6.05
CA GLU A 82 26.22 2.66 -4.73
C GLU A 82 25.04 1.66 -4.81
N MET A 83 24.43 1.40 -3.68
CA MET A 83 23.32 0.47 -3.52
C MET A 83 22.09 0.92 -4.33
N ILE A 84 21.50 0.00 -5.08
CA ILE A 84 20.35 0.29 -5.98
C ILE A 84 19.00 0.04 -5.36
N GLY A 85 18.93 -0.49 -4.16
CA GLY A 85 17.67 -0.85 -3.48
C GLY A 85 17.51 -0.10 -2.15
N LEU A 86 17.65 1.24 -2.13
CA LEU A 86 17.59 1.99 -0.87
C LEU A 86 16.26 1.84 -0.12
N SER A 87 15.14 1.65 -0.82
CA SER A 87 13.86 1.37 -0.18
C SER A 87 13.85 0.06 0.62
N ASP A 88 14.67 -0.90 0.20
CA ASP A 88 14.74 -2.22 0.82
C ASP A 88 15.50 -2.17 2.16
N LEU A 89 16.16 -1.02 2.47
CA LEU A 89 16.78 -0.77 3.78
C LEU A 89 15.74 -0.73 4.92
N GLU A 90 14.47 -0.57 4.60
CA GLU A 90 13.39 -0.66 5.59
C GLU A 90 13.39 -2.02 6.30
N GLU A 91 13.82 -3.08 5.62
CA GLU A 91 13.94 -4.43 6.21
C GLU A 91 15.00 -4.51 7.31
N LEU A 92 15.96 -3.55 7.34
CA LEU A 92 16.97 -3.47 8.40
C LEU A 92 16.42 -2.90 9.71
N ILE A 93 15.18 -2.41 9.72
CA ILE A 93 14.54 -1.90 10.94
C ILE A 93 14.27 -3.05 11.90
N ILE A 94 15.19 -3.21 12.87
CA ILE A 94 15.08 -4.25 13.88
C ILE A 94 14.06 -3.82 14.94
N SER A 95 12.90 -4.46 14.96
CA SER A 95 11.81 -4.14 15.91
C SER A 95 12.24 -4.26 17.37
N ALA A 96 13.17 -5.17 17.71
CA ALA A 96 13.64 -5.41 19.06
C ALA A 96 14.52 -4.30 19.66
N LYS A 97 15.16 -3.47 18.82
CA LYS A 97 16.02 -2.38 19.32
C LYS A 97 15.26 -1.07 19.49
N ARG A 98 14.53 -0.94 20.59
CA ARG A 98 13.76 0.27 20.93
C ARG A 98 14.60 1.54 21.01
N SER A 99 15.88 1.45 21.40
CA SER A 99 16.80 2.59 21.51
C SER A 99 17.12 3.24 20.16
N LEU A 100 16.92 2.54 19.04
CA LEU A 100 17.13 3.05 17.69
C LEU A 100 15.83 3.57 17.04
N LYS A 101 14.75 3.64 17.79
CA LYS A 101 13.45 4.09 17.31
C LYS A 101 13.00 5.33 18.07
N TRP A 102 12.28 6.19 17.39
CA TRP A 102 11.54 7.27 18.05
C TRP A 102 10.51 6.69 19.02
N ARG A 103 10.18 7.44 20.07
CA ARG A 103 9.07 7.07 20.94
C ARG A 103 7.80 6.98 20.10
N THR A 104 7.06 5.90 20.28
CA THR A 104 5.75 5.76 19.65
C THR A 104 4.85 6.89 20.13
N PHE A 105 4.35 7.67 19.20
CA PHE A 105 3.34 8.67 19.48
C PHE A 105 2.01 7.95 19.79
N VAL A 106 1.35 8.36 20.85
CA VAL A 106 0.03 7.83 21.22
C VAL A 106 -0.99 8.93 20.94
N PRO A 107 -1.85 8.73 19.92
CA PRO A 107 -2.93 9.66 19.63
C PRO A 107 -3.89 9.78 20.82
N ARG A 108 -4.48 10.96 21.01
CA ARG A 108 -5.49 11.17 22.04
C ARG A 108 -6.89 10.82 21.53
N SER A 109 -7.78 10.45 22.43
CA SER A 109 -9.21 10.44 22.15
C SER A 109 -9.76 11.88 22.16
N PRO A 110 -10.74 12.23 21.32
CA PRO A 110 -11.40 13.52 21.36
C PRO A 110 -12.21 13.65 22.66
N GLU A 111 -11.95 14.71 23.44
CA GLU A 111 -12.60 14.97 24.76
C GLU A 111 -14.12 14.89 24.69
N ARG A 112 -14.73 15.48 23.64
CA ARG A 112 -16.17 15.46 23.48
C ARG A 112 -16.75 14.04 23.35
N ILE A 113 -16.05 13.10 22.77
CA ILE A 113 -16.51 11.72 22.70
C ILE A 113 -16.46 11.07 24.08
N GLU A 114 -15.45 11.41 24.87
CA GLU A 114 -15.33 10.95 26.25
C GLU A 114 -16.47 11.54 27.13
N ASP A 115 -16.84 12.82 26.95
CA ASP A 115 -17.98 13.47 27.63
C ASP A 115 -19.31 12.74 27.37
N PHE A 116 -19.44 12.07 26.22
CA PHE A 116 -20.60 11.26 25.87
C PHE A 116 -20.40 9.76 26.12
N ASN A 117 -19.41 9.36 26.92
CA ASN A 117 -19.09 7.96 27.22
C ASN A 117 -18.87 7.10 25.98
N GLY A 118 -18.31 7.69 24.93
CA GLY A 118 -18.04 7.00 23.66
C GLY A 118 -19.20 6.96 22.68
N ASP A 119 -20.37 7.52 23.00
CA ASP A 119 -21.51 7.64 22.06
C ASP A 119 -21.25 8.76 21.05
N ILE A 120 -20.76 8.35 19.88
CA ILE A 120 -20.36 9.28 18.83
C ILE A 120 -21.59 9.96 18.20
N PHE A 121 -22.71 9.26 18.07
CA PHE A 121 -23.93 9.84 17.51
C PHE A 121 -24.51 10.95 18.40
N SER A 122 -24.51 10.75 19.70
CA SER A 122 -24.90 11.80 20.63
C SER A 122 -23.95 12.99 20.61
N ALA A 123 -22.65 12.75 20.52
CA ALA A 123 -21.64 13.79 20.43
C ALA A 123 -21.81 14.65 19.15
N ILE A 124 -22.02 14.04 17.98
CA ILE A 124 -22.18 14.78 16.71
C ILE A 124 -23.54 15.48 16.61
N LYS A 125 -24.60 14.95 17.24
CA LYS A 125 -25.91 15.64 17.31
C LYS A 125 -25.80 16.96 18.07
N GLN A 126 -24.90 17.04 19.05
CA GLN A 126 -24.70 18.29 19.82
C GLN A 126 -23.92 19.31 18.98
N LYS A 127 -22.84 18.88 18.29
CA LYS A 127 -21.97 19.74 17.49
C LYS A 127 -21.06 18.89 16.62
N ASP A 128 -20.68 19.40 15.44
CA ASP A 128 -19.71 18.78 14.54
C ASP A 128 -18.41 18.42 15.26
N LEU A 129 -17.85 17.27 14.89
CA LEU A 129 -16.55 16.77 15.34
C LEU A 129 -15.53 16.92 14.22
N LEU A 130 -14.46 17.65 14.50
CA LEU A 130 -13.29 17.71 13.64
C LEU A 130 -12.19 16.84 14.23
N LEU A 131 -11.68 15.88 13.46
CA LEU A 131 -10.59 15.00 13.86
C LEU A 131 -9.33 15.36 13.07
N GLN A 132 -8.21 15.52 13.77
CA GLN A 132 -6.93 15.82 13.17
C GLN A 132 -5.96 14.65 13.36
N HIS A 133 -5.89 13.77 12.36
CA HIS A 133 -4.91 12.69 12.37
C HIS A 133 -3.51 13.21 12.03
N PRO A 134 -2.46 12.64 12.62
CA PRO A 134 -2.40 11.50 13.56
C PRO A 134 -2.53 11.90 15.03
N TYR A 135 -2.87 13.14 15.38
CA TYR A 135 -2.90 13.61 16.75
C TYR A 135 -4.10 13.06 17.53
N GLU A 136 -5.20 12.85 16.85
CA GLU A 136 -6.38 12.16 17.39
C GLU A 136 -6.49 10.76 16.79
N THR A 137 -6.96 9.82 17.61
CA THR A 137 -6.98 8.41 17.23
C THR A 137 -7.91 8.12 16.06
N PHE A 138 -7.45 7.29 15.13
CA PHE A 138 -8.27 6.78 14.04
C PHE A 138 -9.35 5.81 14.53
N ASP A 139 -9.19 5.25 15.72
CA ASP A 139 -10.18 4.38 16.34
C ASP A 139 -11.55 5.05 16.48
N THR A 140 -11.58 6.39 16.60
CA THR A 140 -12.81 7.16 16.57
C THR A 140 -13.62 6.93 15.30
N VAL A 141 -12.97 6.89 14.13
CA VAL A 141 -13.63 6.63 12.85
C VAL A 141 -14.12 5.19 12.76
N VAL A 142 -13.31 4.25 13.25
CA VAL A 142 -13.69 2.82 13.30
C VAL A 142 -14.91 2.66 14.21
N ASN A 143 -14.87 3.21 15.42
CA ASN A 143 -15.97 3.14 16.38
C ASN A 143 -17.26 3.78 15.85
N PHE A 144 -17.15 4.87 15.08
CA PHE A 144 -18.31 5.49 14.42
C PHE A 144 -19.00 4.50 13.46
N LEU A 145 -18.21 3.80 12.63
CA LEU A 145 -18.75 2.80 11.72
C LEU A 145 -19.30 1.59 12.45
N GLU A 146 -18.65 1.14 13.51
CA GLU A 146 -19.16 0.03 14.32
C GLU A 146 -20.46 0.39 15.05
N GLN A 147 -20.60 1.61 15.55
CA GLN A 147 -21.84 2.10 16.12
C GLN A 147 -22.92 2.17 15.04
N ALA A 148 -22.60 2.74 13.87
CA ALA A 148 -23.51 2.79 12.74
C ALA A 148 -23.97 1.39 12.30
N ALA A 149 -23.10 0.41 12.31
CA ALA A 149 -23.41 -0.97 11.95
C ALA A 149 -24.43 -1.62 12.91
N ARG A 150 -24.38 -1.24 14.20
CA ARG A 150 -25.25 -1.80 15.26
C ARG A 150 -26.54 -1.00 15.48
N ASP A 151 -26.51 0.31 15.22
CA ASP A 151 -27.66 1.19 15.48
C ASP A 151 -28.83 0.88 14.52
N PRO A 152 -30.00 0.45 15.02
CA PRO A 152 -31.14 0.12 14.17
C PRO A 152 -31.73 1.33 13.43
N THR A 153 -31.44 2.55 13.86
CA THR A 153 -31.90 3.78 13.20
C THR A 153 -31.06 4.16 11.98
N VAL A 154 -29.87 3.60 11.84
CA VAL A 154 -29.03 3.78 10.66
C VAL A 154 -29.50 2.83 9.55
N ILE A 155 -29.91 3.39 8.41
CA ILE A 155 -30.46 2.64 7.28
C ILE A 155 -29.43 2.39 6.17
N ALA A 156 -28.43 3.28 6.03
CA ALA A 156 -27.46 3.18 4.97
C ALA A 156 -26.11 3.79 5.36
N ILE A 157 -25.04 3.25 4.77
CA ILE A 157 -23.67 3.78 4.88
C ILE A 157 -23.13 3.96 3.46
N LYS A 158 -22.63 5.15 3.15
CA LYS A 158 -21.86 5.43 1.93
C LYS A 158 -20.46 5.86 2.33
N GLN A 159 -19.46 5.16 1.82
CA GLN A 159 -18.07 5.44 2.18
C GLN A 159 -17.12 5.29 1.01
N THR A 160 -16.27 6.28 0.80
CA THR A 160 -15.13 6.18 -0.12
C THR A 160 -13.93 5.59 0.61
N LEU A 161 -13.33 4.54 0.04
CA LEU A 161 -12.12 3.90 0.55
C LEU A 161 -10.98 4.20 -0.42
N TYR A 162 -9.96 4.92 0.06
CA TYR A 162 -8.78 5.25 -0.75
C TYR A 162 -7.67 4.21 -0.60
N ARG A 163 -7.38 3.81 0.64
CA ARG A 163 -6.44 2.74 0.96
C ARG A 163 -7.01 1.87 2.06
N THR A 164 -7.08 0.60 1.79
CA THR A 164 -7.52 -0.38 2.77
C THR A 164 -6.75 -1.68 2.61
N THR A 165 -6.72 -2.47 3.67
CA THR A 165 -6.21 -3.84 3.65
C THR A 165 -7.37 -4.81 3.85
N PRO A 166 -7.26 -6.07 3.41
CA PRO A 166 -8.32 -7.07 3.61
C PRO A 166 -8.78 -7.18 5.08
N ASP A 167 -7.86 -7.03 6.03
CA ASP A 167 -8.15 -7.11 7.47
C ASP A 167 -8.47 -5.75 8.11
N SER A 168 -8.78 -4.74 7.31
CA SER A 168 -9.09 -3.40 7.83
C SER A 168 -10.30 -3.43 8.77
N PRO A 169 -10.23 -2.80 9.96
CA PRO A 169 -11.37 -2.65 10.86
C PRO A 169 -12.56 -1.96 10.17
N ILE A 170 -12.31 -1.02 9.27
CA ILE A 170 -13.33 -0.34 8.47
C ILE A 170 -14.09 -1.34 7.61
N VAL A 171 -13.37 -2.19 6.87
CA VAL A 171 -14.00 -3.21 6.00
C VAL A 171 -14.85 -4.15 6.84
N ARG A 172 -14.35 -4.61 7.99
CA ARG A 172 -15.13 -5.45 8.91
C ARG A 172 -16.41 -4.77 9.40
N ALA A 173 -16.32 -3.48 9.77
CA ALA A 173 -17.50 -2.73 10.20
C ALA A 173 -18.54 -2.56 9.08
N LEU A 174 -18.11 -2.35 7.84
CA LEU A 174 -18.99 -2.25 6.68
C LEU A 174 -19.67 -3.59 6.35
N CYS A 175 -18.93 -4.70 6.43
CA CYS A 175 -19.48 -6.04 6.26
C CYS A 175 -20.54 -6.32 7.35
N ALA A 176 -20.23 -6.03 8.61
CA ALA A 176 -21.17 -6.19 9.72
C ALA A 176 -22.42 -5.32 9.54
N ALA A 177 -22.29 -4.11 8.99
CA ALA A 177 -23.45 -3.26 8.69
C ALA A 177 -24.34 -3.90 7.62
N ALA A 178 -23.76 -4.47 6.56
CA ALA A 178 -24.51 -5.16 5.52
C ALA A 178 -25.23 -6.42 6.06
N GLU A 179 -24.53 -7.21 6.88
CA GLU A 179 -25.10 -8.37 7.57
C GLU A 179 -26.26 -8.00 8.50
N ASN A 180 -26.22 -6.82 9.11
CA ASN A 180 -27.30 -6.25 9.90
C ASN A 180 -28.41 -5.60 9.06
N GLY A 181 -28.44 -5.85 7.75
CA GLY A 181 -29.52 -5.42 6.84
C GLY A 181 -29.45 -3.97 6.39
N LYS A 182 -28.31 -3.29 6.57
CA LYS A 182 -28.11 -1.91 6.12
C LYS A 182 -27.65 -1.87 4.67
N THR A 183 -28.04 -0.83 3.94
CA THR A 183 -27.51 -0.58 2.59
C THR A 183 -26.10 -0.01 2.70
N VAL A 184 -25.10 -0.74 2.19
CA VAL A 184 -23.70 -0.30 2.22
C VAL A 184 -23.21 -0.09 0.80
N THR A 185 -22.66 1.11 0.53
CA THR A 185 -21.98 1.47 -0.73
C THR A 185 -20.56 1.92 -0.40
N ALA A 186 -19.55 1.18 -0.83
CA ALA A 186 -18.15 1.48 -0.65
C ALA A 186 -17.43 1.59 -2.00
#